data_87c4445f444b9b1494ddc0f66410fd30
#
_entry.id   87c4445f444b9b1494ddc0f66410fd30
#
_cell.length_a   1.000
_cell.length_b   1.000
_cell.length_c   1.000
_cell.angle_alpha   90.00
_cell.angle_beta   90.00
_cell.angle_gamma   90.00
#
_symmetry.space_group_name_H-M   'P 1'
#
loop_
_entity.id
_entity.type
_entity.pdbx_description
1 polymer ?
#
loop_
_entity_poly.entity_id
_entity_poly.type
_entity_poly.pdbx_seq_one_letter_code
_entity_poly.pdbx_strand_id
1 'polypeptide(L)'
;MAADYFLKKGYRNFAVIGPGAHQYSLDRRRGFEDTLARAGFTDVLRLPQPFIASLTDHPPPLPLALFAVSDRIAMTTLIHLQKLGLNVPGDVAVLGVDDDAMVAPLVPVPLSSIRLPLEKIGFDACMAMNRMIRAGKPSTEITRYAPLGIVERRSTETTAVSDPVVRKATDWMRERLTQLQDIEELAGALHMHRRSLDRHFVRATGITPWEWLQRQRADYAERLLQETDDTVDVIAELAGFETPVRLYRAFKKYGKSSPSILRKKQKTR
;
A
#
# COMPACT_ATOMS: atom_id res chain seq x y z
N MET A 1 -10.88 -9.89 4.33
CA MET A 1 -9.82 -9.53 3.36
C MET A 1 -8.98 -8.34 3.85
N ALA A 2 -9.49 -7.11 4.03
CA ALA A 2 -8.67 -5.97 4.49
C ALA A 2 -7.96 -6.25 5.83
N ALA A 3 -8.70 -6.73 6.83
CA ALA A 3 -8.15 -7.07 8.14
C ALA A 3 -7.08 -8.16 8.04
N ASP A 4 -7.35 -9.25 7.33
CA ASP A 4 -6.39 -10.35 7.12
C ASP A 4 -5.11 -9.88 6.44
N TYR A 5 -5.26 -8.94 5.48
CA TYR A 5 -4.13 -8.34 4.78
C TYR A 5 -3.22 -7.56 5.74
N PHE A 6 -3.78 -6.70 6.57
CA PHE A 6 -3.01 -5.94 7.55
C PHE A 6 -2.42 -6.83 8.66
N LEU A 7 -3.17 -7.84 9.12
CA LEU A 7 -2.68 -8.81 10.09
C LEU A 7 -1.46 -9.58 9.55
N LYS A 8 -1.51 -10.03 8.28
CA LYS A 8 -0.38 -10.69 7.61
C LYS A 8 0.83 -9.78 7.47
N LYS A 9 0.62 -8.47 7.31
CA LYS A 9 1.69 -7.46 7.30
C LYS A 9 2.21 -7.10 8.71
N GLY A 10 1.65 -7.70 9.78
CA GLY A 10 2.11 -7.54 11.16
C GLY A 10 1.56 -6.32 11.89
N TYR A 11 0.58 -5.59 11.34
CA TYR A 11 -0.03 -4.46 12.02
C TYR A 11 -0.77 -4.90 13.28
N ARG A 12 -0.76 -4.02 14.30
CA ARG A 12 -1.40 -4.22 15.60
C ARG A 12 -2.34 -3.07 15.97
N ASN A 13 -2.19 -1.92 15.34
CA ASN A 13 -3.03 -0.75 15.54
C ASN A 13 -3.88 -0.55 14.29
N PHE A 14 -5.18 -0.40 14.45
CA PHE A 14 -6.13 -0.41 13.36
C PHE A 14 -7.08 0.77 13.43
N ALA A 15 -7.37 1.36 12.27
CA ALA A 15 -8.39 2.37 12.12
C ALA A 15 -9.28 2.06 10.92
N VAL A 16 -10.51 2.53 10.98
CA VAL A 16 -11.45 2.50 9.86
C VAL A 16 -12.07 3.87 9.66
N ILE A 17 -12.19 4.29 8.40
CA ILE A 17 -12.81 5.56 8.03
C ILE A 17 -13.85 5.34 6.93
N GLY A 18 -15.03 5.94 7.13
CA GLY A 18 -16.14 5.90 6.18
C GLY A 18 -17.38 6.60 6.69
N PRO A 19 -18.30 7.01 5.77
CA PRO A 19 -19.56 7.63 6.16
C PRO A 19 -20.44 6.67 6.93
N GLY A 20 -21.01 7.15 8.03
CA GLY A 20 -21.91 6.34 8.89
C GLY A 20 -23.29 6.06 8.32
N ALA A 21 -23.69 6.77 7.24
CA ALA A 21 -25.06 6.74 6.74
C ALA A 21 -25.33 5.71 5.61
N HIS A 22 -24.30 5.19 4.97
CA HIS A 22 -24.48 4.30 3.81
C HIS A 22 -24.30 2.83 4.19
N GLN A 23 -25.22 1.98 3.77
CA GLN A 23 -25.22 0.55 4.11
C GLN A 23 -23.91 -0.16 3.72
N TYR A 24 -23.38 0.10 2.51
CA TYR A 24 -22.10 -0.48 2.08
C TYR A 24 -20.94 -0.12 3.00
N SER A 25 -20.94 1.10 3.53
CA SER A 25 -19.89 1.57 4.46
C SER A 25 -20.00 0.86 5.80
N LEU A 26 -21.23 0.70 6.31
CA LEU A 26 -21.50 -0.03 7.55
C LEU A 26 -21.10 -1.50 7.42
N ASP A 27 -21.42 -2.15 6.30
CA ASP A 27 -21.11 -3.57 6.08
C ASP A 27 -19.60 -3.78 5.93
N ARG A 28 -18.90 -2.92 5.18
CA ARG A 28 -17.44 -2.97 5.02
C ARG A 28 -16.72 -2.76 6.38
N ARG A 29 -17.19 -1.80 7.16
CA ARG A 29 -16.65 -1.53 8.50
C ARG A 29 -16.89 -2.71 9.44
N ARG A 30 -18.11 -3.23 9.54
CA ARG A 30 -18.42 -4.41 10.37
C ARG A 30 -17.55 -5.60 10.00
N GLY A 31 -17.44 -5.93 8.71
CA GLY A 31 -16.61 -7.03 8.26
C GLY A 31 -15.13 -6.86 8.60
N PHE A 32 -14.61 -5.63 8.61
CA PHE A 32 -13.26 -5.32 9.05
C PHE A 32 -13.10 -5.53 10.55
N GLU A 33 -13.97 -4.91 11.37
CA GLU A 33 -13.98 -4.99 12.82
C GLU A 33 -14.19 -6.43 13.33
N ASP A 34 -15.16 -7.15 12.78
CA ASP A 34 -15.45 -8.54 13.16
C ASP A 34 -14.27 -9.48 12.89
N THR A 35 -13.55 -9.24 11.79
CA THR A 35 -12.36 -10.05 11.46
C THR A 35 -11.21 -9.75 12.43
N LEU A 36 -11.00 -8.48 12.79
CA LEU A 36 -10.01 -8.08 13.79
C LEU A 36 -10.35 -8.61 15.18
N ALA A 37 -11.62 -8.52 15.59
CA ALA A 37 -12.10 -9.03 16.88
C ALA A 37 -11.85 -10.54 17.01
N ARG A 38 -12.10 -11.32 15.97
CA ARG A 38 -11.78 -12.76 15.94
C ARG A 38 -10.29 -13.05 16.06
N ALA A 39 -9.45 -12.11 15.65
CA ALA A 39 -7.99 -12.20 15.79
C ALA A 39 -7.47 -11.60 17.12
N GLY A 40 -8.37 -11.19 18.04
CA GLY A 40 -8.04 -10.65 19.36
C GLY A 40 -7.82 -9.13 19.40
N PHE A 41 -8.16 -8.41 18.32
CA PHE A 41 -8.04 -6.94 18.24
C PHE A 41 -9.42 -6.30 18.30
N THR A 42 -9.81 -5.77 19.46
CA THR A 42 -11.12 -5.15 19.68
C THR A 42 -11.06 -3.62 19.67
N ASP A 43 -9.87 -3.04 19.84
CA ASP A 43 -9.66 -1.59 19.84
C ASP A 43 -9.36 -1.12 18.40
N VAL A 44 -10.44 -0.83 17.65
CA VAL A 44 -10.37 -0.30 16.29
C VAL A 44 -10.83 1.15 16.31
N LEU A 45 -9.92 2.07 15.97
CA LEU A 45 -10.22 3.49 15.93
C LEU A 45 -11.19 3.81 14.79
N ARG A 46 -12.36 4.36 15.13
CA ARG A 46 -13.35 4.85 14.16
C ARG A 46 -13.12 6.34 13.91
N LEU A 47 -12.64 6.67 12.72
CA LEU A 47 -12.36 8.05 12.37
C LEU A 47 -13.61 8.72 11.78
N PRO A 48 -14.05 9.87 12.32
CA PRO A 48 -15.15 10.66 11.76
C PRO A 48 -14.71 11.34 10.45
N GLN A 49 -15.68 11.86 9.69
CA GLN A 49 -15.37 12.74 8.55
C GLN A 49 -15.89 14.16 8.85
N PRO A 50 -15.03 15.18 8.69
CA PRO A 50 -13.59 15.19 8.42
C PRO A 50 -12.78 14.79 9.65
N PHE A 51 -11.78 13.91 9.48
CA PHE A 51 -11.09 13.26 10.60
C PHE A 51 -9.88 14.03 11.17
N ILE A 52 -9.54 15.18 10.60
CA ILE A 52 -8.29 15.92 10.91
C ILE A 52 -8.13 16.19 12.40
N ALA A 53 -9.19 16.65 13.07
CA ALA A 53 -9.14 17.00 14.49
C ALA A 53 -8.87 15.81 15.42
N SER A 54 -9.40 14.63 15.08
CA SER A 54 -9.28 13.47 15.95
C SER A 54 -7.88 12.83 15.96
N LEU A 55 -7.07 13.02 14.91
CA LEU A 55 -5.67 12.55 14.89
C LEU A 55 -4.69 13.53 15.54
N THR A 56 -5.01 14.83 15.56
CA THR A 56 -4.19 15.84 16.23
C THR A 56 -4.39 15.84 17.73
N ASP A 57 -5.63 15.71 18.19
CA ASP A 57 -5.97 15.78 19.61
C ASP A 57 -5.61 14.48 20.36
N HIS A 58 -5.73 13.34 19.69
CA HIS A 58 -5.41 12.02 20.23
C HIS A 58 -4.68 11.18 19.18
N PRO A 59 -3.35 11.35 19.02
CA PRO A 59 -2.60 10.61 18.03
C PRO A 59 -2.65 9.10 18.34
N PRO A 60 -3.07 8.26 17.39
CA PRO A 60 -3.09 6.83 17.58
C PRO A 60 -1.66 6.26 17.67
N PRO A 61 -1.48 5.10 18.31
CA PRO A 61 -0.19 4.43 18.29
C PRO A 61 0.19 4.03 16.86
N LEU A 62 1.45 4.30 16.51
CA LEU A 62 2.02 4.00 15.19
C LEU A 62 2.88 2.72 15.25
N PRO A 63 3.03 1.98 14.15
CA PRO A 63 2.39 2.18 12.85
C PRO A 63 0.90 1.80 12.86
N LEU A 64 0.09 2.58 12.13
CA LEU A 64 -1.36 2.41 12.04
C LEU A 64 -1.76 1.79 10.69
N ALA A 65 -2.63 0.79 10.71
CA ALA A 65 -3.30 0.28 9.52
C ALA A 65 -4.68 0.93 9.38
N LEU A 66 -4.87 1.74 8.35
CA LEU A 66 -6.10 2.46 8.10
C LEU A 66 -6.86 1.87 6.92
N PHE A 67 -8.04 1.36 7.18
CA PHE A 67 -8.98 0.90 6.17
C PHE A 67 -9.97 2.01 5.81
N ALA A 68 -9.90 2.49 4.58
CA ALA A 68 -10.88 3.43 4.02
C ALA A 68 -11.93 2.63 3.23
N VAL A 69 -13.20 2.84 3.53
CA VAL A 69 -14.28 2.05 2.93
C VAL A 69 -14.51 2.30 1.43
N SER A 70 -13.83 3.29 0.84
CA SER A 70 -13.76 3.52 -0.61
C SER A 70 -12.49 4.29 -0.99
N ASP A 71 -12.08 4.22 -2.25
CA ASP A 71 -10.89 4.92 -2.76
C ASP A 71 -11.05 6.44 -2.69
N ARG A 72 -12.24 6.98 -2.88
CA ARG A 72 -12.52 8.41 -2.72
C ARG A 72 -12.27 8.89 -1.29
N ILE A 73 -12.61 8.08 -0.29
CA ILE A 73 -12.33 8.38 1.11
C ILE A 73 -10.84 8.22 1.39
N ALA A 74 -10.21 7.18 0.84
CA ALA A 74 -8.78 6.99 0.94
C ALA A 74 -7.99 8.16 0.36
N MET A 75 -8.41 8.72 -0.78
CA MET A 75 -7.79 9.89 -1.40
C MET A 75 -7.80 11.10 -0.46
N THR A 76 -8.97 11.47 0.07
CA THR A 76 -9.07 12.58 1.03
C THR A 76 -8.24 12.31 2.29
N THR A 77 -8.21 11.06 2.75
CA THR A 77 -7.39 10.63 3.88
C THR A 77 -5.90 10.82 3.60
N LEU A 78 -5.39 10.40 2.45
CA LEU A 78 -3.98 10.56 2.07
C LEU A 78 -3.55 12.03 2.02
N ILE A 79 -4.40 12.89 1.46
CA ILE A 79 -4.15 14.35 1.42
C ILE A 79 -4.07 14.94 2.84
N HIS A 80 -4.92 14.48 3.75
CA HIS A 80 -4.90 14.95 5.14
C HIS A 80 -3.71 14.43 5.93
N LEU A 81 -3.33 13.15 5.77
CA LEU A 81 -2.14 12.58 6.40
C LEU A 81 -0.88 13.33 5.97
N GLN A 82 -0.78 13.70 4.67
CA GLN A 82 0.31 14.52 4.17
C GLN A 82 0.37 15.90 4.83
N LYS A 83 -0.78 16.57 5.01
CA LYS A 83 -0.86 17.86 5.71
C LYS A 83 -0.45 17.79 7.19
N LEU A 84 -0.67 16.65 7.83
CA LEU A 84 -0.26 16.36 9.20
C LEU A 84 1.22 15.93 9.30
N GLY A 85 1.94 15.83 8.18
CA GLY A 85 3.33 15.37 8.17
C GLY A 85 3.50 13.88 8.45
N LEU A 86 2.42 13.09 8.40
CA LEU A 86 2.47 11.64 8.60
C LEU A 86 2.86 10.92 7.30
N ASN A 87 3.86 10.07 7.41
CA ASN A 87 4.35 9.29 6.27
C ASN A 87 3.41 8.13 5.93
N VAL A 88 3.07 8.01 4.63
CA VAL A 88 2.35 6.85 4.09
C VAL A 88 3.31 6.10 3.17
N PRO A 89 3.57 4.82 3.44
CA PRO A 89 2.98 3.91 4.44
C PRO A 89 3.73 3.84 5.78
N GLY A 90 4.79 4.62 6.01
CA GLY A 90 5.70 4.49 7.16
C GLY A 90 4.98 4.59 8.51
N ASP A 91 4.21 5.66 8.72
CA ASP A 91 3.43 5.88 9.93
C ASP A 91 2.03 5.30 9.81
N VAL A 92 1.38 5.51 8.66
CA VAL A 92 0.01 5.07 8.40
C VAL A 92 -0.06 4.35 7.06
N ALA A 93 -0.35 3.05 7.07
CA ALA A 93 -0.69 2.35 5.84
C ALA A 93 -2.16 2.53 5.51
N VAL A 94 -2.48 2.88 4.26
CA VAL A 94 -3.85 3.16 3.82
C VAL A 94 -4.27 2.16 2.75
N LEU A 95 -5.38 1.46 2.98
CA LEU A 95 -6.01 0.55 2.03
C LEU A 95 -7.41 1.06 1.69
N GLY A 96 -7.67 1.22 0.39
CA GLY A 96 -8.98 1.59 -0.15
C GLY A 96 -9.81 0.40 -0.64
N VAL A 97 -10.93 0.71 -1.27
CA VAL A 97 -11.80 -0.24 -1.98
C VAL A 97 -12.30 0.44 -3.25
N ASP A 98 -12.45 -0.30 -4.29
CA ASP A 98 -13.01 -0.09 -5.63
C ASP A 98 -11.94 -0.23 -6.73
N ASP A 99 -10.68 0.09 -6.46
CA ASP A 99 -9.56 0.17 -7.42
C ASP A 99 -9.89 1.15 -8.57
N ASP A 100 -10.35 2.34 -8.17
CA ASP A 100 -10.84 3.36 -9.10
C ASP A 100 -9.68 4.04 -9.85
N ALA A 101 -9.63 3.82 -11.17
CA ALA A 101 -8.62 4.41 -12.05
C ALA A 101 -8.68 5.95 -12.10
N MET A 102 -9.80 6.57 -11.78
CA MET A 102 -9.94 8.03 -11.72
C MET A 102 -9.32 8.62 -10.46
N VAL A 103 -9.22 7.85 -9.39
CA VAL A 103 -8.62 8.28 -8.12
C VAL A 103 -7.09 8.20 -8.18
N ALA A 104 -6.54 7.20 -8.86
CA ALA A 104 -5.11 6.91 -8.88
C ALA A 104 -4.21 8.13 -9.24
N PRO A 105 -4.53 8.98 -10.23
CA PRO A 105 -3.71 10.15 -10.54
C PRO A 105 -3.84 11.32 -9.56
N LEU A 106 -4.85 11.30 -8.69
CA LEU A 106 -5.18 12.40 -7.78
C LEU A 106 -4.58 12.23 -6.38
N VAL A 107 -3.94 11.11 -6.10
CA VAL A 107 -3.39 10.80 -4.77
C VAL A 107 -1.89 11.09 -4.68
N PRO A 108 -1.41 11.66 -3.57
CA PRO A 108 0.00 11.96 -3.36
C PRO A 108 0.87 10.68 -3.23
N VAL A 109 0.25 9.56 -2.87
CA VAL A 109 0.89 8.24 -2.74
C VAL A 109 0.04 7.21 -3.48
N PRO A 110 0.60 6.39 -4.40
CA PRO A 110 -0.15 5.35 -5.09
C PRO A 110 -0.93 4.46 -4.13
N LEU A 111 -2.26 4.44 -4.29
CA LEU A 111 -3.20 3.82 -3.35
C LEU A 111 -3.35 2.33 -3.61
N SER A 112 -3.08 1.51 -2.60
CA SER A 112 -3.48 0.10 -2.57
C SER A 112 -4.99 -0.01 -2.38
N SER A 113 -5.64 -0.87 -3.13
CA SER A 113 -7.09 -0.96 -3.11
C SER A 113 -7.60 -2.38 -3.31
N ILE A 114 -8.75 -2.68 -2.71
CA ILE A 114 -9.50 -3.92 -2.95
C ILE A 114 -10.28 -3.75 -4.25
N ARG A 115 -9.92 -4.54 -5.26
CA ARG A 115 -10.58 -4.53 -6.57
C ARG A 115 -11.90 -5.27 -6.51
N LEU A 116 -12.94 -4.63 -7.02
CA LEU A 116 -14.27 -5.21 -7.19
C LEU A 116 -14.54 -5.51 -8.67
N PRO A 117 -15.40 -6.51 -8.99
CA PRO A 117 -15.80 -6.82 -10.37
C PRO A 117 -16.88 -5.83 -10.85
N LEU A 118 -16.58 -4.52 -10.90
CA LEU A 118 -17.57 -3.46 -11.15
C LEU A 118 -18.25 -3.57 -12.52
N GLU A 119 -17.51 -3.96 -13.56
CA GLU A 119 -18.07 -4.19 -14.90
C GLU A 119 -19.12 -5.29 -14.88
N LYS A 120 -18.81 -6.42 -14.22
CA LYS A 120 -19.74 -7.53 -14.07
C LYS A 120 -20.97 -7.12 -13.24
N ILE A 121 -20.77 -6.40 -12.14
CA ILE A 121 -21.85 -5.88 -11.30
C ILE A 121 -22.78 -4.97 -12.12
N GLY A 122 -22.22 -4.05 -12.89
CA GLY A 122 -22.97 -3.14 -13.75
C GLY A 122 -23.76 -3.89 -14.82
N PHE A 123 -23.12 -4.83 -15.52
CA PHE A 123 -23.78 -5.64 -16.53
C PHE A 123 -24.95 -6.47 -15.96
N ASP A 124 -24.71 -7.19 -14.87
CA ASP A 124 -25.71 -8.04 -14.24
C ASP A 124 -26.87 -7.21 -13.66
N ALA A 125 -26.60 -6.02 -13.13
CA ALA A 125 -27.62 -5.07 -12.67
C ALA A 125 -28.52 -4.60 -13.83
N CYS A 126 -27.95 -4.23 -14.98
CA CYS A 126 -28.70 -3.88 -16.18
C CYS A 126 -29.57 -5.03 -16.67
N MET A 127 -29.03 -6.24 -16.67
CA MET A 127 -29.79 -7.43 -17.06
C MET A 127 -30.93 -7.73 -16.08
N ALA A 128 -30.70 -7.58 -14.78
CA ALA A 128 -31.75 -7.74 -13.76
C ALA A 128 -32.86 -6.70 -13.93
N MET A 129 -32.49 -5.43 -14.16
CA MET A 129 -33.45 -4.35 -14.40
C MET A 129 -34.31 -4.60 -15.65
N ASN A 130 -33.68 -5.06 -16.76
CA ASN A 130 -34.42 -5.42 -17.98
C ASN A 130 -35.42 -6.56 -17.72
N ARG A 131 -35.04 -7.60 -16.93
CA ARG A 131 -35.97 -8.67 -16.52
C ARG A 131 -37.15 -8.14 -15.70
N MET A 132 -36.88 -7.26 -14.73
CA MET A 132 -37.91 -6.63 -13.90
C MET A 132 -38.93 -5.79 -14.73
N ILE A 133 -38.43 -4.99 -15.67
CA ILE A 133 -39.23 -4.20 -16.59
C ILE A 133 -40.15 -5.12 -17.43
N ARG A 134 -39.56 -6.17 -18.04
CA ARG A 134 -40.35 -7.11 -18.85
C ARG A 134 -41.38 -7.91 -18.04
N ALA A 135 -41.05 -8.23 -16.81
CA ALA A 135 -41.97 -8.98 -15.91
C ALA A 135 -43.04 -8.10 -15.23
N GLY A 136 -42.90 -6.77 -15.30
CA GLY A 136 -43.78 -5.81 -14.63
C GLY A 136 -43.75 -5.88 -13.11
N LYS A 137 -42.72 -6.50 -12.52
CA LYS A 137 -42.59 -6.66 -11.07
C LYS A 137 -41.14 -6.60 -10.61
N PRO A 138 -40.88 -6.06 -9.39
CA PRO A 138 -39.55 -6.04 -8.82
C PRO A 138 -39.07 -7.47 -8.49
N SER A 139 -37.71 -7.66 -8.52
CA SER A 139 -37.10 -8.88 -8.00
C SER A 139 -36.63 -8.63 -6.56
N THR A 140 -36.77 -9.64 -5.72
CA THR A 140 -36.21 -9.67 -4.36
C THR A 140 -34.89 -10.44 -4.29
N GLU A 141 -34.38 -10.91 -5.43
CA GLU A 141 -33.16 -11.66 -5.50
C GLU A 141 -31.95 -10.76 -5.21
N ILE A 142 -31.11 -11.18 -4.25
CA ILE A 142 -29.87 -10.49 -3.89
C ILE A 142 -28.68 -11.25 -4.48
N THR A 143 -28.02 -10.63 -5.43
CA THR A 143 -26.76 -11.16 -5.99
C THR A 143 -25.57 -10.57 -5.24
N ARG A 144 -24.66 -11.44 -4.77
CA ARG A 144 -23.43 -11.05 -4.08
C ARG A 144 -22.21 -11.39 -4.93
N TYR A 145 -21.25 -10.48 -4.97
CA TYR A 145 -20.01 -10.63 -5.71
C TYR A 145 -18.81 -10.64 -4.76
N ALA A 146 -17.94 -11.63 -4.91
CA ALA A 146 -16.69 -11.64 -4.20
C ALA A 146 -15.72 -10.58 -4.78
N PRO A 147 -14.90 -9.92 -3.96
CA PRO A 147 -13.84 -9.06 -4.45
C PRO A 147 -12.80 -9.87 -5.22
N LEU A 148 -12.15 -9.25 -6.22
CA LEU A 148 -11.16 -9.88 -7.09
C LEU A 148 -9.77 -10.01 -6.43
N GLY A 149 -9.53 -9.29 -5.34
CA GLY A 149 -8.25 -9.29 -4.62
C GLY A 149 -7.80 -7.89 -4.23
N ILE A 150 -6.59 -7.78 -3.73
CA ILE A 150 -5.95 -6.51 -3.39
C ILE A 150 -4.91 -6.18 -4.45
N VAL A 151 -5.03 -4.98 -5.02
CA VAL A 151 -4.00 -4.38 -5.87
C VAL A 151 -3.06 -3.63 -4.95
N GLU A 152 -1.90 -4.21 -4.68
CA GLU A 152 -0.89 -3.58 -3.83
C GLU A 152 -0.20 -2.45 -4.57
N ARG A 153 -0.08 -1.29 -3.90
CA ARG A 153 0.66 -0.12 -4.33
C ARG A 153 1.38 0.48 -3.12
N ARG A 154 2.00 1.64 -3.31
CA ARG A 154 2.87 2.25 -2.31
C ARG A 154 2.21 2.52 -0.96
N SER A 155 0.92 2.80 -0.89
CA SER A 155 0.24 3.16 0.37
C SER A 155 0.19 2.05 1.43
N THR A 156 0.53 0.81 1.06
CA THR A 156 0.65 -0.33 1.98
C THR A 156 1.93 -1.15 1.75
N GLU A 157 2.92 -0.60 1.07
CA GLU A 157 4.13 -1.32 0.64
C GLU A 157 5.05 -1.75 1.80
N THR A 158 4.86 -1.21 3.00
CA THR A 158 5.61 -1.60 4.20
C THR A 158 4.88 -2.66 5.03
N THR A 159 5.68 -3.48 5.72
CA THR A 159 5.23 -4.24 6.89
C THR A 159 5.18 -3.31 8.10
N ALA A 160 4.36 -3.65 9.12
CA ALA A 160 4.29 -2.92 10.38
C ALA A 160 5.61 -3.04 11.14
N VAL A 161 6.55 -2.15 10.87
CA VAL A 161 7.80 -2.08 11.59
C VAL A 161 7.58 -1.26 12.85
N SER A 162 7.41 -1.93 13.97
CA SER A 162 7.24 -1.30 15.29
C SER A 162 8.54 -0.71 15.85
N ASP A 163 9.68 -1.01 15.24
CA ASP A 163 10.99 -0.52 15.66
C ASP A 163 11.24 0.92 15.15
N PRO A 164 11.30 1.93 16.06
CA PRO A 164 11.49 3.32 15.65
C PRO A 164 12.82 3.57 14.91
N VAL A 165 13.85 2.78 15.21
CA VAL A 165 15.15 2.87 14.52
C VAL A 165 15.01 2.45 13.07
N VAL A 166 14.36 1.31 12.84
CA VAL A 166 14.13 0.80 11.47
C VAL A 166 13.24 1.75 10.68
N ARG A 167 12.22 2.33 11.30
CA ARG A 167 11.36 3.33 10.66
C ARG A 167 12.17 4.56 10.20
N LYS A 168 12.92 5.20 11.11
CA LYS A 168 13.79 6.33 10.78
C LYS A 168 14.80 5.97 9.68
N ALA A 169 15.40 4.79 9.77
CA ALA A 169 16.36 4.31 8.79
C ALA A 169 15.73 4.10 7.41
N THR A 170 14.54 3.49 7.33
CA THR A 170 13.84 3.28 6.06
C THR A 170 13.41 4.60 5.42
N ASP A 171 12.97 5.59 6.21
CA ASP A 171 12.59 6.90 5.70
C ASP A 171 13.82 7.64 5.15
N TRP A 172 14.92 7.63 5.88
CA TRP A 172 16.19 8.22 5.45
C TRP A 172 16.73 7.55 4.17
N MET A 173 16.65 6.22 4.08
CA MET A 173 17.05 5.47 2.88
C MET A 173 16.14 5.75 1.67
N ARG A 174 14.84 5.97 1.88
CA ARG A 174 13.92 6.32 0.78
C ARG A 174 14.23 7.68 0.17
N GLU A 175 14.53 8.67 1.00
CA GLU A 175 14.92 10.01 0.52
C GLU A 175 16.21 9.98 -0.30
N ARG A 176 17.10 9.01 -0.02
CA ARG A 176 18.41 8.86 -0.66
C ARG A 176 18.56 7.54 -1.41
N LEU A 177 17.46 7.01 -1.91
CA LEU A 177 17.37 5.65 -2.48
C LEU A 177 18.45 5.37 -3.51
N THR A 178 18.70 6.31 -4.42
CA THR A 178 19.61 6.15 -5.55
C THR A 178 21.03 6.64 -5.24
N GLN A 179 21.20 7.45 -4.19
CA GLN A 179 22.47 8.10 -3.85
C GLN A 179 23.29 7.32 -2.82
N LEU A 180 22.62 6.60 -1.91
CA LEU A 180 23.25 5.91 -0.80
C LEU A 180 24.14 4.76 -1.29
N GLN A 181 25.44 4.87 -1.09
CA GLN A 181 26.41 3.87 -1.53
C GLN A 181 26.86 2.93 -0.40
N ASP A 182 26.82 3.38 0.85
CA ASP A 182 27.21 2.59 2.02
C ASP A 182 26.24 2.77 3.20
N ILE A 183 25.98 1.67 3.90
CA ILE A 183 25.14 1.66 5.11
C ILE A 183 25.83 2.31 6.32
N GLU A 184 27.16 2.49 6.28
CA GLU A 184 27.88 3.26 7.31
C GLU A 184 27.42 4.72 7.35
N GLU A 185 27.11 5.32 6.18
CA GLU A 185 26.53 6.66 6.08
C GLU A 185 25.18 6.75 6.81
N LEU A 186 24.30 5.75 6.62
CA LEU A 186 23.03 5.64 7.33
C LEU A 186 23.24 5.49 8.84
N ALA A 187 24.17 4.61 9.25
CA ALA A 187 24.47 4.38 10.66
C ALA A 187 24.99 5.66 11.33
N GLY A 188 25.87 6.40 10.65
CA GLY A 188 26.35 7.71 11.09
C GLY A 188 25.24 8.75 11.23
N ALA A 189 24.34 8.84 10.23
CA ALA A 189 23.20 9.76 10.25
C ALA A 189 22.21 9.47 11.40
N LEU A 190 22.11 8.22 11.82
CA LEU A 190 21.30 7.80 12.97
C LEU A 190 22.06 7.79 14.30
N HIS A 191 23.32 8.23 14.33
CA HIS A 191 24.19 8.22 15.50
C HIS A 191 24.29 6.87 16.19
N MET A 192 24.43 5.79 15.41
CA MET A 192 24.51 4.42 15.94
C MET A 192 25.53 3.56 15.20
N HIS A 193 26.00 2.50 15.87
CA HIS A 193 26.89 1.54 15.24
C HIS A 193 26.14 0.68 14.22
N ARG A 194 26.76 0.38 13.09
CA ARG A 194 26.21 -0.47 12.02
C ARG A 194 25.67 -1.80 12.54
N ARG A 195 26.42 -2.51 13.39
CA ARG A 195 25.97 -3.78 13.98
C ARG A 195 24.68 -3.65 14.78
N SER A 196 24.45 -2.50 15.43
CA SER A 196 23.21 -2.23 16.15
C SER A 196 22.08 -2.01 15.16
N LEU A 197 22.29 -1.24 14.10
CA LEU A 197 21.33 -1.02 13.02
C LEU A 197 20.94 -2.35 12.34
N ASP A 198 21.92 -3.20 12.00
CA ASP A 198 21.67 -4.52 11.41
C ASP A 198 20.80 -5.39 12.32
N ARG A 199 21.05 -5.41 13.65
CA ARG A 199 20.22 -6.16 14.60
C ARG A 199 18.77 -5.66 14.64
N HIS A 200 18.58 -4.34 14.66
CA HIS A 200 17.24 -3.74 14.61
C HIS A 200 16.50 -4.17 13.34
N PHE A 201 17.17 -4.06 12.18
CA PHE A 201 16.58 -4.45 10.90
C PHE A 201 16.24 -5.94 10.82
N VAL A 202 17.20 -6.82 11.13
CA VAL A 202 16.97 -8.27 11.07
C VAL A 202 15.87 -8.70 12.02
N ARG A 203 15.86 -8.14 13.25
CA ARG A 203 14.80 -8.44 14.22
C ARG A 203 13.42 -7.97 13.76
N ALA A 204 13.34 -6.80 13.12
CA ALA A 204 12.08 -6.18 12.76
C ALA A 204 11.56 -6.61 11.38
N THR A 205 12.46 -6.91 10.43
CA THR A 205 12.12 -7.13 9.01
C THR A 205 12.56 -8.49 8.46
N GLY A 206 13.43 -9.19 9.19
CA GLY A 206 14.05 -10.44 8.74
C GLY A 206 15.21 -10.27 7.74
N ILE A 207 15.52 -9.05 7.33
CA ILE A 207 16.57 -8.73 6.34
C ILE A 207 17.48 -7.61 6.84
N THR A 208 18.66 -7.45 6.23
CA THR A 208 19.60 -6.36 6.56
C THR A 208 19.15 -5.04 5.93
N PRO A 209 19.65 -3.86 6.44
CA PRO A 209 19.40 -2.55 5.81
C PRO A 209 19.83 -2.51 4.35
N TRP A 210 21.00 -3.08 4.04
CA TRP A 210 21.50 -3.16 2.67
C TRP A 210 20.60 -3.99 1.76
N GLU A 211 20.11 -5.12 2.24
CA GLU A 211 19.21 -5.96 1.48
C GLU A 211 17.86 -5.28 1.24
N TRP A 212 17.36 -4.55 2.23
CA TRP A 212 16.17 -3.72 2.09
C TRP A 212 16.37 -2.64 1.02
N LEU A 213 17.48 -1.89 1.06
CA LEU A 213 17.83 -0.86 0.07
C LEU A 213 17.88 -1.43 -1.35
N GLN A 214 18.58 -2.57 -1.54
CA GLN A 214 18.70 -3.22 -2.84
C GLN A 214 17.34 -3.67 -3.40
N ARG A 215 16.45 -4.13 -2.52
CA ARG A 215 15.07 -4.49 -2.91
C ARG A 215 14.30 -3.27 -3.38
N GLN A 216 14.36 -2.16 -2.65
CA GLN A 216 13.68 -0.91 -3.04
C GLN A 216 14.21 -0.35 -4.37
N ARG A 217 15.52 -0.42 -4.61
CA ARG A 217 16.13 -0.05 -5.90
C ARG A 217 15.63 -0.93 -7.05
N ALA A 218 15.50 -2.24 -6.81
CA ALA A 218 14.97 -3.16 -7.82
C ALA A 218 13.49 -2.87 -8.13
N ASP A 219 12.68 -2.52 -7.12
CA ASP A 219 11.28 -2.12 -7.29
C ASP A 219 11.18 -0.79 -8.06
N TYR A 220 12.06 0.16 -7.79
CA TYR A 220 12.15 1.42 -8.52
C TYR A 220 12.57 1.23 -9.98
N ALA A 221 13.60 0.41 -10.23
CA ALA A 221 14.03 0.07 -11.59
C ALA A 221 12.92 -0.63 -12.40
N GLU A 222 12.15 -1.51 -11.77
CA GLU A 222 11.02 -2.16 -12.43
C GLU A 222 9.96 -1.17 -12.89
N ARG A 223 9.64 -0.16 -12.08
CA ARG A 223 8.73 0.93 -12.47
C ARG A 223 9.28 1.72 -13.65
N LEU A 224 10.56 2.14 -13.59
CA LEU A 224 11.19 2.86 -14.69
C LEU A 224 11.17 2.07 -16.00
N LEU A 225 11.40 0.75 -15.94
CA LEU A 225 11.31 -0.15 -17.10
C LEU A 225 9.91 -0.20 -17.71
N GLN A 226 8.86 0.04 -16.92
CA GLN A 226 7.46 0.03 -17.37
C GLN A 226 6.96 1.40 -17.81
N GLU A 227 7.51 2.49 -17.28
CA GLU A 227 7.00 3.86 -17.42
C GLU A 227 7.82 4.72 -18.39
N THR A 228 9.10 4.36 -18.66
CA THR A 228 10.00 5.15 -19.54
C THR A 228 10.53 4.32 -20.69
N ASP A 229 11.06 5.00 -21.72
CA ASP A 229 11.75 4.39 -22.86
C ASP A 229 13.27 4.28 -22.69
N ASP A 230 13.80 4.62 -21.52
CA ASP A 230 15.23 4.60 -21.23
C ASP A 230 15.83 3.19 -21.37
N THR A 231 17.10 3.12 -21.72
CA THR A 231 17.81 1.84 -21.83
C THR A 231 18.01 1.20 -20.46
N VAL A 232 18.26 -0.11 -20.43
CA VAL A 232 18.51 -0.84 -19.17
C VAL A 232 19.75 -0.27 -18.44
N ASP A 233 20.73 0.21 -19.19
CA ASP A 233 21.95 0.83 -18.65
C ASP A 233 21.62 2.13 -17.90
N VAL A 234 20.86 3.02 -18.54
CA VAL A 234 20.39 4.27 -17.94
C VAL A 234 19.51 4.00 -16.71
N ILE A 235 18.60 3.02 -16.81
CA ILE A 235 17.73 2.66 -15.68
C ILE A 235 18.53 2.07 -14.51
N ALA A 236 19.59 1.31 -14.77
CA ALA A 236 20.46 0.81 -13.70
C ALA A 236 21.10 1.99 -12.93
N GLU A 237 21.61 2.98 -13.64
CA GLU A 237 22.19 4.19 -13.04
C GLU A 237 21.14 4.99 -12.27
N LEU A 238 20.00 5.31 -12.90
CA LEU A 238 18.88 6.03 -12.27
C LEU A 238 18.34 5.35 -11.02
N ALA A 239 18.39 4.01 -10.97
CA ALA A 239 17.94 3.25 -9.81
C ALA A 239 19.04 3.05 -8.74
N GLY A 240 20.22 3.64 -8.94
CA GLY A 240 21.35 3.58 -7.98
C GLY A 240 22.12 2.27 -8.01
N PHE A 241 22.06 1.52 -9.12
CA PHE A 241 22.93 0.40 -9.38
C PHE A 241 24.17 0.89 -10.14
N GLU A 242 25.36 0.52 -9.68
CA GLU A 242 26.60 0.93 -10.35
C GLU A 242 26.74 0.34 -11.76
N THR A 243 26.11 -0.80 -12.02
CA THR A 243 26.19 -1.49 -13.30
C THR A 243 24.89 -2.23 -13.62
N PRO A 244 24.53 -2.40 -14.92
CA PRO A 244 23.40 -3.24 -15.33
C PRO A 244 23.46 -4.67 -14.81
N VAL A 245 24.67 -5.22 -14.67
CA VAL A 245 24.89 -6.57 -14.13
C VAL A 245 24.35 -6.69 -12.70
N ARG A 246 24.58 -5.65 -11.86
CA ARG A 246 24.04 -5.63 -10.49
C ARG A 246 22.51 -5.54 -10.50
N LEU A 247 21.92 -4.78 -11.40
CA LEU A 247 20.47 -4.73 -11.59
C LEU A 247 19.91 -6.12 -11.97
N TYR A 248 20.51 -6.80 -12.95
CA TYR A 248 20.07 -8.15 -13.35
C TYR A 248 20.15 -9.16 -12.19
N ARG A 249 21.24 -9.10 -11.40
CA ARG A 249 21.41 -9.95 -10.20
C ARG A 249 20.34 -9.66 -9.14
N ALA A 250 20.02 -8.39 -8.90
CA ALA A 250 18.98 -7.99 -7.96
C ALA A 250 17.60 -8.50 -8.43
N PHE A 251 17.26 -8.33 -9.70
CA PHE A 251 16.01 -8.84 -10.27
C PHE A 251 15.88 -10.36 -10.10
N LYS A 252 16.94 -11.10 -10.41
CA LYS A 252 16.97 -12.57 -10.21
C LYS A 252 16.80 -12.92 -8.73
N LYS A 253 17.52 -12.24 -7.83
CA LYS A 253 17.47 -12.47 -6.38
C LYS A 253 16.07 -12.24 -5.81
N TYR A 254 15.35 -11.21 -6.28
CA TYR A 254 14.04 -10.82 -5.76
C TYR A 254 12.85 -11.36 -6.57
N GLY A 255 13.10 -12.36 -7.43
CA GLY A 255 12.04 -13.06 -8.18
C GLY A 255 11.33 -12.20 -9.22
N LYS A 256 11.97 -11.10 -9.68
CA LYS A 256 11.42 -10.23 -10.72
C LYS A 256 11.68 -10.76 -12.12
N SER A 257 10.80 -10.39 -13.06
CA SER A 257 11.04 -10.65 -14.48
C SER A 257 12.30 -9.94 -14.97
N SER A 258 13.08 -10.60 -15.84
CA SER A 258 14.31 -9.99 -16.38
C SER A 258 14.02 -8.59 -16.98
N PRO A 259 14.89 -7.58 -16.75
CA PRO A 259 14.77 -6.26 -17.34
C PRO A 259 14.50 -6.26 -18.85
N SER A 260 15.16 -7.14 -19.58
CA SER A 260 14.96 -7.30 -21.03
C SER A 260 13.56 -7.81 -21.40
N ILE A 261 12.98 -8.67 -20.58
CA ILE A 261 11.60 -9.18 -20.81
C ILE A 261 10.58 -8.08 -20.52
N LEU A 262 10.76 -7.31 -19.45
CA LEU A 262 9.88 -6.19 -19.10
C LEU A 262 9.87 -5.15 -20.21
N ARG A 263 11.05 -4.81 -20.74
CA ARG A 263 11.19 -3.85 -21.84
C ARG A 263 10.53 -4.34 -23.15
N LYS A 264 10.64 -5.64 -23.47
CA LYS A 264 9.95 -6.21 -24.65
C LYS A 264 8.44 -6.11 -24.52
N LYS A 265 7.89 -6.38 -23.34
CA LYS A 265 6.44 -6.28 -23.09
C LYS A 265 5.90 -4.87 -23.22
N GLN A 266 6.70 -3.84 -22.89
CA GLN A 266 6.29 -2.45 -23.05
C GLN A 266 6.21 -2.04 -24.53
N LYS A 267 7.19 -2.45 -25.37
CA LYS A 267 7.21 -2.12 -26.79
C LYS A 267 6.09 -2.81 -27.62
N THR A 268 5.36 -3.76 -27.02
CA THR A 268 4.28 -4.51 -27.66
C THR A 268 2.88 -4.00 -27.22
N ARG A 269 2.83 -2.98 -26.36
CA ARG A 269 1.61 -2.25 -25.97
C ARG A 269 1.52 -0.91 -26.70
#